data_18a1673cf999b71dcfda2e9f4410c3a9
#
_entry.id   18a1673cf999b71dcfda2e9f4410c3a9
#
_cell.length_a   1.000
_cell.length_b   1.000
_cell.length_c   1.000
_cell.angle_alpha   90.00
_cell.angle_beta   90.00
_cell.angle_gamma   90.00
#
_symmetry.space_group_name_H-M   'P 1'
#
loop_
_entity.id
_entity.type
_entity.pdbx_description
1 polymer ?
#
loop_
_entity_poly.entity_id
_entity_poly.type
_entity_poly.pdbx_seq_one_letter_code
_entity_poly.pdbx_strand_id
1 'polypeptide(L)'
;MADTTPDITDTAQTVLTPFERNTLEKAEAWFEASFSGYDRAGAGTCPAPEGEKLLILCMTPRSGSTALSAALRSCKQLGLGGERLHRQPGKFHDLIFAEDNPVNPAEYLDAVIRRSRTKNGVGQIKCDYPQIFPFFADPGARERLRAARMVFLTRQDMLGQAISRFKGQQTGYWHSTQKAPSGAKAEVEYDFDAI
;
A
#
# COMPACT_ATOMS: atom_id res chain seq x y z
N MET A 1 -8.63 -18.01 -29.62
CA MET A 1 -8.42 -18.63 -28.29
C MET A 1 -8.93 -17.64 -27.28
N ALA A 2 -10.02 -17.96 -26.59
CA ALA A 2 -10.55 -17.08 -25.55
C ALA A 2 -9.58 -17.06 -24.37
N ASP A 3 -9.17 -15.87 -23.96
CA ASP A 3 -8.36 -15.65 -22.77
C ASP A 3 -9.23 -15.97 -21.54
N THR A 4 -9.10 -17.18 -21.01
CA THR A 4 -9.73 -17.60 -19.75
C THR A 4 -8.83 -17.24 -18.59
N THR A 5 -8.55 -15.95 -18.43
CA THR A 5 -7.96 -15.47 -17.18
C THR A 5 -8.99 -15.73 -16.08
N PRO A 6 -8.73 -16.56 -15.05
CA PRO A 6 -9.70 -16.81 -13.99
C PRO A 6 -10.03 -15.48 -13.30
N ASP A 7 -11.32 -15.28 -13.03
CA ASP A 7 -11.78 -14.15 -12.26
C ASP A 7 -11.22 -14.24 -10.83
N ILE A 8 -10.15 -13.50 -10.59
CA ILE A 8 -9.38 -13.48 -9.33
C ILE A 8 -10.27 -12.96 -8.18
N THR A 9 -11.36 -12.25 -8.48
CA THR A 9 -12.21 -11.63 -7.48
C THR A 9 -13.06 -12.65 -6.71
N ASP A 10 -13.55 -13.69 -7.36
CA ASP A 10 -14.40 -14.69 -6.72
C ASP A 10 -13.62 -15.68 -5.83
N THR A 11 -12.39 -16.01 -6.24
CA THR A 11 -11.53 -16.93 -5.48
C THR A 11 -10.93 -16.26 -4.22
N ALA A 12 -10.67 -14.96 -4.26
CA ALA A 12 -10.10 -14.22 -3.13
C ALA A 12 -11.11 -14.03 -1.97
N GLN A 13 -12.38 -13.89 -2.27
CA GLN A 13 -13.42 -13.68 -1.24
C GLN A 13 -13.63 -14.88 -0.32
N THR A 14 -13.32 -16.09 -0.80
CA THR A 14 -13.53 -17.33 -0.05
C THR A 14 -12.42 -17.64 0.95
N VAL A 15 -11.26 -17.02 0.82
CA VAL A 15 -10.05 -17.31 1.62
C VAL A 15 -9.74 -16.23 2.65
N LEU A 16 -10.35 -15.03 2.53
CA LEU A 16 -10.05 -13.92 3.43
C LEU A 16 -10.69 -14.11 4.81
N THR A 17 -9.92 -13.86 5.84
CA THR A 17 -10.43 -13.74 7.21
C THR A 17 -11.41 -12.57 7.34
N PRO A 18 -12.32 -12.53 8.33
CA PRO A 18 -13.22 -11.41 8.55
C PRO A 18 -12.50 -10.06 8.69
N PHE A 19 -11.31 -10.06 9.30
CA PHE A 19 -10.48 -8.87 9.44
C PHE A 19 -9.95 -8.37 8.08
N GLU A 20 -9.43 -9.27 7.26
CA GLU A 20 -8.91 -8.93 5.93
C GLU A 20 -10.02 -8.41 5.01
N ARG A 21 -11.19 -9.05 5.06
CA ARG A 21 -12.38 -8.62 4.32
C ARG A 21 -12.79 -7.20 4.71
N ASN A 22 -12.98 -6.91 6.00
CA ASN A 22 -13.31 -5.56 6.48
C ASN A 22 -12.26 -4.51 6.08
N THR A 23 -10.98 -4.89 6.08
CA THR A 23 -9.90 -3.99 5.68
C THR A 23 -9.94 -3.70 4.18
N LEU A 24 -10.27 -4.70 3.38
CA LEU A 24 -10.44 -4.56 1.95
C LEU A 24 -11.68 -3.72 1.59
N GLU A 25 -12.81 -3.96 2.25
CA GLU A 25 -14.04 -3.17 2.08
C GLU A 25 -13.80 -1.67 2.40
N LYS A 26 -13.06 -1.38 3.45
CA LYS A 26 -12.64 0.01 3.77
C LYS A 26 -11.72 0.60 2.70
N ALA A 27 -10.90 -0.25 2.08
CA ALA A 27 -10.02 0.16 0.99
C ALA A 27 -10.83 0.53 -0.26
N GLU A 28 -11.79 -0.30 -0.61
CA GLU A 28 -12.69 -0.05 -1.73
C GLU A 28 -13.56 1.19 -1.49
N ALA A 29 -14.16 1.32 -0.31
CA ALA A 29 -14.96 2.48 0.05
C ALA A 29 -14.17 3.80 -0.06
N TRP A 30 -12.91 3.79 0.38
CA TRP A 30 -12.03 4.95 0.20
C TRP A 30 -11.77 5.24 -1.29
N PHE A 31 -11.51 4.20 -2.08
CA PHE A 31 -11.24 4.34 -3.49
C PHE A 31 -12.44 4.95 -4.22
N GLU A 32 -13.65 4.43 -3.97
CA GLU A 32 -14.90 4.97 -4.54
C GLU A 32 -15.15 6.42 -4.13
N ALA A 33 -14.92 6.74 -2.86
CA ALA A 33 -15.08 8.11 -2.37
C ALA A 33 -14.06 9.10 -2.97
N SER A 34 -12.82 8.64 -3.18
CA SER A 34 -11.73 9.46 -3.72
C SER A 34 -11.89 9.77 -5.20
N PHE A 35 -12.49 8.84 -5.96
CA PHE A 35 -12.68 8.96 -7.41
C PHE A 35 -14.17 8.91 -7.76
N SER A 36 -14.98 9.63 -6.99
CA SER A 36 -16.43 9.71 -7.20
C SER A 36 -16.77 10.20 -8.60
N GLY A 37 -17.61 9.42 -9.31
CA GLY A 37 -17.98 9.70 -10.71
C GLY A 37 -17.01 9.18 -11.76
N TYR A 38 -15.92 8.54 -11.37
CA TYR A 38 -15.02 7.87 -12.31
C TYR A 38 -15.65 6.58 -12.87
N ASP A 39 -15.73 6.49 -14.18
CA ASP A 39 -16.23 5.30 -14.88
C ASP A 39 -15.10 4.28 -15.09
N ARG A 40 -15.03 3.26 -14.24
CA ARG A 40 -14.05 2.17 -14.37
C ARG A 40 -14.24 1.34 -15.65
N ALA A 41 -15.47 1.18 -16.12
CA ALA A 41 -15.75 0.35 -17.29
C ALA A 41 -15.32 1.03 -18.61
N GLY A 42 -15.43 2.36 -18.65
CA GLY A 42 -14.98 3.19 -19.75
C GLY A 42 -13.51 3.64 -19.64
N ALA A 43 -12.80 3.23 -18.60
CA ALA A 43 -11.43 3.65 -18.35
C ALA A 43 -10.48 3.20 -19.46
N GLY A 44 -9.85 4.15 -20.11
CA GLY A 44 -8.73 3.89 -21.01
C GLY A 44 -7.52 3.31 -20.28
N THR A 45 -6.69 2.56 -20.98
CA THR A 45 -5.39 2.10 -20.43
C THR A 45 -4.43 3.28 -20.31
N CYS A 46 -3.72 3.36 -19.18
CA CYS A 46 -2.65 4.32 -18.96
C CYS A 46 -1.33 3.55 -18.82
N PRO A 47 -0.62 3.28 -19.94
CA PRO A 47 0.62 2.51 -19.89
C PRO A 47 1.70 3.30 -19.15
N ALA A 48 2.64 2.54 -18.54
CA ALA A 48 3.82 3.15 -17.95
C ALA A 48 4.64 3.88 -19.02
N PRO A 49 5.19 5.08 -18.72
CA PRO A 49 6.14 5.73 -19.63
C PRO A 49 7.31 4.82 -19.95
N GLU A 50 7.80 4.92 -21.20
CA GLU A 50 8.96 4.16 -21.64
C GLU A 50 10.16 4.40 -20.72
N GLY A 51 10.83 3.30 -20.33
CA GLY A 51 12.01 3.34 -19.45
C GLY A 51 11.70 3.62 -17.97
N GLU A 52 10.44 3.73 -17.58
CA GLU A 52 10.10 3.88 -16.17
C GLU A 52 10.49 2.63 -15.37
N LYS A 53 11.07 2.86 -14.20
CA LYS A 53 11.45 1.82 -13.25
C LYS A 53 10.69 2.03 -11.95
N LEU A 54 9.76 1.12 -11.66
CA LEU A 54 8.97 1.13 -10.44
C LEU A 54 9.26 -0.13 -9.61
N LEU A 55 9.63 0.08 -8.35
CA LEU A 55 9.76 -0.98 -7.34
C LEU A 55 8.58 -0.88 -6.37
N ILE A 56 7.84 -1.97 -6.22
CA ILE A 56 6.77 -2.09 -5.22
C ILE A 56 7.23 -3.07 -4.15
N LEU A 57 7.38 -2.59 -2.93
CA LEU A 57 7.65 -3.40 -1.76
C LEU A 57 6.32 -3.78 -1.10
N CYS A 58 5.82 -4.97 -1.43
CA CYS A 58 4.64 -5.55 -0.81
C CYS A 58 5.02 -6.14 0.54
N MET A 59 4.28 -5.80 1.57
CA MET A 59 4.61 -6.20 2.93
C MET A 59 3.36 -6.53 3.75
N THR A 60 3.53 -7.34 4.77
CA THR A 60 2.59 -7.42 5.87
C THR A 60 3.05 -6.50 7.01
N PRO A 61 2.15 -5.91 7.79
CA PRO A 61 2.53 -5.10 8.93
C PRO A 61 3.50 -5.84 9.88
N ARG A 62 4.49 -5.15 10.41
CA ARG A 62 5.52 -5.69 11.33
C ARG A 62 6.50 -6.72 10.73
N SER A 63 6.60 -6.79 9.42
CA SER A 63 7.58 -7.64 8.72
C SER A 63 9.01 -7.07 8.67
N GLY A 64 9.27 -5.90 9.27
CA GLY A 64 10.57 -5.22 9.16
C GLY A 64 10.67 -4.27 7.95
N SER A 65 9.58 -4.06 7.23
CA SER A 65 9.51 -3.26 6.01
C SER A 65 9.99 -1.81 6.18
N THR A 66 9.83 -1.23 7.37
CA THR A 66 10.32 0.14 7.65
C THR A 66 11.84 0.21 7.64
N ALA A 67 12.51 -0.77 8.25
CA ALA A 67 13.99 -0.85 8.24
C ALA A 67 14.52 -1.09 6.83
N LEU A 68 13.91 -2.03 6.08
CA LEU A 68 14.27 -2.28 4.70
C LEU A 68 14.06 -1.04 3.82
N SER A 69 12.92 -0.38 3.94
CA SER A 69 12.62 0.84 3.18
C SER A 69 13.60 1.97 3.49
N ALA A 70 14.02 2.11 4.74
CA ALA A 70 15.05 3.08 5.15
C ALA A 70 16.42 2.76 4.53
N ALA A 71 16.82 1.48 4.54
CA ALA A 71 18.06 1.02 3.92
C ALA A 71 18.05 1.26 2.41
N LEU A 72 16.96 0.91 1.72
CA LEU A 72 16.80 1.14 0.27
C LEU A 72 16.85 2.65 -0.06
N ARG A 73 16.24 3.48 0.77
CA ARG A 73 16.28 4.94 0.59
C ARG A 73 17.69 5.51 0.76
N SER A 74 18.46 4.97 1.70
CA SER A 74 19.83 5.45 1.97
C SER A 74 20.78 5.25 0.78
N CYS A 75 20.54 4.27 -0.06
CA CYS A 75 21.36 4.05 -1.27
C CYS A 75 21.07 5.08 -2.39
N LYS A 76 19.98 5.84 -2.31
CA LYS A 76 19.54 6.88 -3.28
C LYS A 76 19.40 6.39 -4.73
N GLN A 77 19.28 5.09 -4.94
CA GLN A 77 19.19 4.45 -6.26
C GLN A 77 17.84 3.77 -6.50
N LEU A 78 17.16 3.35 -5.45
CA LEU A 78 15.97 2.49 -5.51
C LEU A 78 14.68 3.18 -5.11
N GLY A 79 14.57 4.47 -5.36
CA GLY A 79 13.39 5.25 -5.02
C GLY A 79 13.41 5.81 -3.59
N LEU A 80 12.47 6.71 -3.29
CA LEU A 80 12.40 7.38 -1.99
C LEU A 80 11.60 6.60 -0.95
N GLY A 81 10.94 5.53 -1.34
CA GLY A 81 10.20 4.62 -0.48
C GLY A 81 9.19 5.27 0.46
N GLY A 82 8.32 4.45 1.05
CA GLY A 82 7.35 4.87 2.04
C GLY A 82 5.95 4.35 1.73
N GLU A 83 5.07 4.38 2.74
CA GLU A 83 3.66 4.00 2.61
C GLU A 83 2.88 5.12 1.91
N ARG A 84 3.10 5.26 0.60
CA ARG A 84 2.56 6.34 -0.22
C ARG A 84 1.08 6.14 -0.57
N LEU A 85 0.58 4.91 -0.45
CA LEU A 85 -0.83 4.57 -0.66
C LEU A 85 -1.62 4.52 0.66
N HIS A 86 -1.00 4.90 1.78
CA HIS A 86 -1.64 4.89 3.08
C HIS A 86 -2.63 6.06 3.21
N ARG A 87 -3.86 5.76 3.63
CA ARG A 87 -5.04 6.64 3.55
C ARG A 87 -5.33 7.47 4.80
N GLN A 88 -4.37 7.66 5.68
CA GLN A 88 -4.59 8.48 6.87
C GLN A 88 -4.68 9.97 6.51
N PRO A 89 -5.67 10.72 7.05
CA PRO A 89 -5.76 12.16 6.89
C PRO A 89 -4.47 12.89 7.30
N GLY A 90 -4.16 14.00 6.64
CA GLY A 90 -2.92 14.75 6.87
C GLY A 90 -1.67 14.08 6.32
N LYS A 91 -1.82 13.05 5.52
CA LYS A 91 -0.73 12.28 4.93
C LYS A 91 -0.51 12.61 3.45
N PHE A 92 0.29 11.79 2.84
CA PHE A 92 0.75 11.97 1.48
C PHE A 92 -0.38 12.02 0.45
N HIS A 93 -1.48 11.29 0.67
CA HIS A 93 -2.61 11.33 -0.25
C HIS A 93 -3.31 12.69 -0.28
N ASP A 94 -3.47 13.37 0.87
CA ASP A 94 -4.06 14.72 0.92
C ASP A 94 -3.21 15.70 0.11
N LEU A 95 -1.88 15.57 0.18
CA LEU A 95 -0.95 16.35 -0.61
C LEU A 95 -1.13 16.10 -2.12
N ILE A 96 -1.31 14.84 -2.53
CA ILE A 96 -1.56 14.50 -3.93
C ILE A 96 -2.86 15.14 -4.43
N PHE A 97 -3.95 15.02 -3.68
CA PHE A 97 -5.22 15.64 -4.09
C PHE A 97 -5.16 17.17 -4.09
N ALA A 98 -4.46 17.77 -3.14
CA ALA A 98 -4.33 19.22 -3.06
C ALA A 98 -3.47 19.82 -4.18
N GLU A 99 -2.40 19.14 -4.60
CA GLU A 99 -1.42 19.69 -5.54
C GLU A 99 -1.56 19.14 -6.96
N ASP A 100 -1.91 17.85 -7.12
CA ASP A 100 -2.00 17.19 -8.42
C ASP A 100 -3.47 17.03 -8.89
N ASN A 101 -4.44 17.10 -7.98
CA ASN A 101 -5.88 16.98 -8.23
C ASN A 101 -6.25 15.84 -9.21
N PRO A 102 -5.83 14.59 -8.95
CA PRO A 102 -6.06 13.48 -9.87
C PRO A 102 -7.56 13.17 -9.97
N VAL A 103 -8.04 12.99 -11.19
CA VAL A 103 -9.47 12.67 -11.45
C VAL A 103 -9.71 11.17 -11.59
N ASN A 104 -8.66 10.37 -11.68
CA ASN A 104 -8.74 8.93 -11.80
C ASN A 104 -7.57 8.22 -11.08
N PRO A 105 -7.69 6.90 -10.82
CA PRO A 105 -6.67 6.13 -10.10
C PRO A 105 -5.31 6.08 -10.78
N ALA A 106 -5.26 6.08 -12.11
CA ALA A 106 -4.00 6.06 -12.85
C ALA A 106 -3.23 7.37 -12.68
N GLU A 107 -3.88 8.51 -12.75
CA GLU A 107 -3.28 9.83 -12.47
C GLU A 107 -2.79 9.94 -11.02
N TYR A 108 -3.57 9.41 -10.07
CA TYR A 108 -3.13 9.34 -8.68
C TYR A 108 -1.84 8.52 -8.54
N LEU A 109 -1.78 7.34 -9.15
CA LEU A 109 -0.56 6.52 -9.14
C LEU A 109 0.62 7.25 -9.80
N ASP A 110 0.40 7.94 -10.91
CA ASP A 110 1.44 8.74 -11.57
C ASP A 110 2.00 9.81 -10.64
N ALA A 111 1.15 10.53 -9.93
CA ALA A 111 1.57 11.52 -8.95
C ALA A 111 2.37 10.88 -7.80
N VAL A 112 1.91 9.74 -7.27
CA VAL A 112 2.61 8.97 -6.24
C VAL A 112 3.99 8.50 -6.74
N ILE A 113 4.06 7.92 -7.93
CA ILE A 113 5.30 7.41 -8.53
C ILE A 113 6.28 8.55 -8.76
N ARG A 114 5.84 9.64 -9.38
CA ARG A 114 6.66 10.83 -9.65
C ARG A 114 7.30 11.37 -8.38
N ARG A 115 6.52 11.49 -7.28
CA ARG A 115 6.99 11.97 -5.98
C ARG A 115 7.83 10.95 -5.19
N SER A 116 7.88 9.71 -5.65
CA SER A 116 8.64 8.61 -5.04
C SER A 116 9.96 8.32 -5.76
N ARG A 117 10.27 9.07 -6.81
CA ARG A 117 11.47 8.83 -7.65
C ARG A 117 12.75 9.39 -7.02
N THR A 118 13.81 8.66 -7.21
CA THR A 118 15.19 9.17 -7.08
C THR A 118 15.64 9.84 -8.38
N LYS A 119 16.77 10.55 -8.35
CA LYS A 119 17.30 11.29 -9.51
C LYS A 119 17.55 10.40 -10.74
N ASN A 120 17.78 9.12 -10.56
CA ASN A 120 17.97 8.15 -11.64
C ASN A 120 16.65 7.60 -12.22
N GLY A 121 15.50 8.19 -11.86
CA GLY A 121 14.19 7.85 -12.40
C GLY A 121 13.50 6.64 -11.75
N VAL A 122 14.11 5.97 -10.77
CA VAL A 122 13.51 4.83 -10.08
C VAL A 122 12.50 5.31 -9.04
N GLY A 123 11.24 4.91 -9.16
CA GLY A 123 10.20 5.08 -8.15
C GLY A 123 10.13 3.91 -7.19
N GLN A 124 9.74 4.16 -5.92
CA GLN A 124 9.49 3.11 -4.95
C GLN A 124 8.22 3.37 -4.15
N ILE A 125 7.37 2.37 -4.07
CA ILE A 125 6.17 2.36 -3.22
C ILE A 125 6.30 1.20 -2.24
N LYS A 126 6.04 1.46 -0.95
CA LYS A 126 5.84 0.43 0.07
C LYS A 126 4.36 0.38 0.42
N CYS A 127 3.74 -0.79 0.34
CA CYS A 127 2.31 -0.95 0.62
C CYS A 127 2.00 -2.35 1.14
N ASP A 128 0.89 -2.48 1.83
CA ASP A 128 0.24 -3.76 2.08
C ASP A 128 -0.82 -4.07 1.00
N TYR A 129 -1.37 -5.28 1.06
CA TYR A 129 -2.34 -5.75 0.09
C TYR A 129 -3.61 -4.85 0.02
N PRO A 130 -4.26 -4.48 1.14
CA PRO A 130 -5.44 -3.61 1.08
C PRO A 130 -5.19 -2.23 0.51
N GLN A 131 -3.96 -1.72 0.58
CA GLN A 131 -3.62 -0.42 0.00
C GLN A 131 -3.51 -0.45 -1.52
N ILE A 132 -2.99 -1.53 -2.08
CA ILE A 132 -2.72 -1.62 -3.52
C ILE A 132 -3.82 -2.32 -4.32
N PHE A 133 -4.59 -3.20 -3.68
CA PHE A 133 -5.59 -4.02 -4.36
C PHE A 133 -6.60 -3.21 -5.20
N PRO A 134 -7.19 -2.09 -4.71
CA PRO A 134 -8.14 -1.31 -5.50
C PRO A 134 -7.56 -0.78 -6.82
N PHE A 135 -6.26 -0.50 -6.84
CA PHE A 135 -5.56 -0.07 -8.06
C PHE A 135 -5.35 -1.21 -9.05
N PHE A 136 -5.18 -2.46 -8.57
CA PHE A 136 -5.14 -3.63 -9.45
C PHE A 136 -6.52 -3.99 -10.01
N ALA A 137 -7.59 -3.72 -9.27
CA ALA A 137 -8.96 -3.91 -9.72
C ALA A 137 -9.37 -2.89 -10.80
N ASP A 138 -8.73 -1.73 -10.84
CA ASP A 138 -8.98 -0.70 -11.85
C ASP A 138 -8.14 -0.96 -13.12
N PRO A 139 -8.76 -1.00 -14.33
CA PRO A 139 -8.04 -1.32 -15.57
C PRO A 139 -6.92 -0.35 -15.92
N GLY A 140 -7.15 0.96 -15.76
CA GLY A 140 -6.16 1.99 -16.06
C GLY A 140 -4.97 1.97 -15.10
N ALA A 141 -5.26 1.92 -13.80
CA ALA A 141 -4.25 1.84 -12.77
C ALA A 141 -3.47 0.51 -12.80
N ARG A 142 -4.15 -0.61 -13.10
CA ARG A 142 -3.52 -1.92 -13.27
C ARG A 142 -2.48 -1.91 -14.39
N GLU A 143 -2.81 -1.32 -15.53
CA GLU A 143 -1.87 -1.23 -16.64
C GLU A 143 -0.64 -0.40 -16.24
N ARG A 144 -0.84 0.65 -15.45
CA ARG A 144 0.23 1.47 -14.88
C ARG A 144 1.17 0.69 -13.97
N LEU A 145 0.65 -0.34 -13.29
CA LEU A 145 1.41 -1.21 -12.37
C LEU A 145 2.09 -2.39 -13.06
N ARG A 146 1.73 -2.74 -14.30
CA ARG A 146 2.27 -3.93 -15.01
C ARG A 146 3.78 -3.97 -15.14
N ALA A 147 4.40 -2.81 -15.34
CA ALA A 147 5.86 -2.70 -15.50
C ALA A 147 6.61 -2.72 -14.15
N ALA A 148 5.89 -2.72 -13.03
CA ALA A 148 6.50 -2.68 -11.71
C ALA A 148 7.23 -3.97 -11.37
N ARG A 149 8.38 -3.85 -10.71
CA ARG A 149 9.05 -4.97 -10.04
C ARG A 149 8.50 -5.08 -8.63
N MET A 150 7.89 -6.21 -8.32
CA MET A 150 7.29 -6.48 -7.01
C MET A 150 8.23 -7.32 -6.16
N VAL A 151 8.43 -6.90 -4.92
CA VAL A 151 9.18 -7.63 -3.90
C VAL A 151 8.24 -7.88 -2.72
N PHE A 152 8.04 -9.15 -2.39
CA PHE A 152 7.23 -9.56 -1.25
C PHE A 152 8.10 -9.75 -0.03
N LEU A 153 7.80 -8.99 1.02
CA LEU A 153 8.49 -9.10 2.30
C LEU A 153 7.62 -9.82 3.30
N THR A 154 8.09 -10.98 3.72
CA THR A 154 7.47 -11.80 4.76
C THR A 154 8.40 -11.92 5.97
N ARG A 155 7.85 -12.28 7.12
CA ARG A 155 8.60 -12.57 8.35
C ARG A 155 8.42 -14.03 8.71
N GLN A 156 9.52 -14.75 8.92
CA GLN A 156 9.48 -16.16 9.34
C GLN A 156 8.91 -16.33 10.75
N ASP A 157 9.27 -15.44 11.67
CA ASP A 157 8.73 -15.42 13.04
C ASP A 157 7.32 -14.79 13.03
N MET A 158 6.32 -15.60 12.69
CA MET A 158 4.91 -15.17 12.61
C MET A 158 4.35 -14.80 13.99
N LEU A 159 4.71 -15.55 15.05
CA LEU A 159 4.27 -15.22 16.40
C LEU A 159 4.83 -13.88 16.87
N GLY A 160 6.12 -13.65 16.69
CA GLY A 160 6.72 -12.36 17.02
C GLY A 160 6.16 -11.22 16.18
N GLN A 161 5.71 -11.48 14.95
CA GLN A 161 5.01 -10.52 14.11
C GLN A 161 3.63 -10.17 14.68
N ALA A 162 2.84 -11.17 15.08
CA ALA A 162 1.52 -11.01 15.67
C ALA A 162 1.59 -10.24 16.99
N ILE A 163 2.47 -10.65 17.90
CA ILE A 163 2.74 -9.94 19.16
C ILE A 163 3.13 -8.48 18.93
N SER A 164 4.02 -8.24 17.98
CA SER A 164 4.47 -6.87 17.65
C SER A 164 3.33 -6.01 17.08
N ARG A 165 2.42 -6.61 16.31
CA ARG A 165 1.23 -5.94 15.77
C ARG A 165 0.24 -5.61 16.90
N PHE A 166 -0.05 -6.57 17.75
CA PHE A 166 -0.92 -6.41 18.89
C PHE A 166 -0.45 -5.28 19.82
N LYS A 167 0.85 -5.29 20.18
CA LYS A 167 1.45 -4.17 20.93
C LYS A 167 1.28 -2.82 20.25
N GLY A 168 1.50 -2.76 18.94
CA GLY A 168 1.32 -1.52 18.18
C GLY A 168 -0.12 -1.01 18.21
N GLN A 169 -1.10 -1.91 18.15
CA GLN A 169 -2.52 -1.55 18.22
C GLN A 169 -2.92 -0.99 19.59
N GLN A 170 -2.42 -1.58 20.67
CA GLN A 170 -2.73 -1.10 22.03
C GLN A 170 -2.03 0.19 22.40
N THR A 171 -0.76 0.34 21.99
CA THR A 171 0.09 1.46 22.43
C THR A 171 0.11 2.63 21.45
N GLY A 172 -0.33 2.42 20.19
CA GLY A 172 -0.11 3.39 19.11
C GLY A 172 1.36 3.53 18.69
N TYR A 173 2.27 2.72 19.26
CA TYR A 173 3.69 2.78 19.02
C TYR A 173 4.12 1.77 17.93
N TRP A 174 4.29 2.27 16.72
CA TRP A 174 4.53 1.43 15.54
C TRP A 174 6.00 1.32 15.13
N HIS A 175 6.84 2.30 15.49
CA HIS A 175 8.23 2.36 15.03
C HIS A 175 9.16 2.82 16.15
N SER A 176 10.34 2.24 16.24
CA SER A 176 11.38 2.61 17.22
C SER A 176 11.84 4.09 17.09
N THR A 177 11.64 4.69 15.92
CA THR A 177 11.95 6.11 15.65
C THR A 177 10.79 7.06 15.94
N GLN A 178 9.61 6.52 16.28
CA GLN A 178 8.45 7.31 16.63
C GLN A 178 8.56 7.77 18.08
N LYS A 179 8.19 9.03 18.36
CA LYS A 179 7.97 9.46 19.74
C LYS A 179 6.74 8.73 20.30
N ALA A 180 6.83 8.25 21.52
CA ALA A 180 5.68 7.62 22.17
C ALA A 180 4.49 8.59 22.14
N PRO A 181 3.29 8.13 21.71
CA PRO A 181 2.10 8.97 21.75
C PRO A 181 1.84 9.43 23.18
N SER A 182 1.39 10.68 23.34
CA SER A 182 0.93 11.15 24.66
C SER A 182 -0.26 10.29 25.09
N GLY A 183 -0.16 9.66 26.27
CA GLY A 183 -1.17 8.72 26.76
C GLY A 183 -1.02 7.27 26.28
N ALA A 184 0.11 6.90 25.63
CA ALA A 184 0.41 5.52 25.34
C ALA A 184 0.37 4.69 26.64
N LYS A 185 -0.35 3.57 26.62
CA LYS A 185 -0.36 2.62 27.76
C LYS A 185 1.08 2.13 27.98
N ALA A 186 1.59 2.31 29.20
CA ALA A 186 2.91 1.82 29.59
C ALA A 186 2.95 0.28 29.63
N GLU A 187 1.82 -0.36 29.91
CA GLU A 187 1.67 -1.81 29.95
C GLU A 187 0.73 -2.29 28.86
N VAL A 188 1.15 -3.36 28.21
CA VAL A 188 0.35 -4.08 27.20
C VAL A 188 -0.41 -5.18 27.92
N GLU A 189 -1.73 -5.11 27.88
CA GLU A 189 -2.57 -6.18 28.39
C GLU A 189 -2.47 -7.39 27.44
N TYR A 190 -2.07 -8.53 27.97
CA TYR A 190 -1.87 -9.73 27.17
C TYR A 190 -3.22 -10.42 26.97
N ASP A 191 -3.68 -10.49 25.74
CA ASP A 191 -4.85 -11.25 25.33
C ASP A 191 -4.41 -12.33 24.33
N PHE A 192 -4.42 -13.57 24.78
CA PHE A 192 -3.92 -14.69 24.01
C PHE A 192 -4.84 -15.00 22.81
N ASP A 193 -6.15 -14.77 22.95
CA ASP A 193 -7.14 -15.05 21.91
C ASP A 193 -7.15 -13.95 20.81
N ALA A 194 -6.57 -12.79 21.09
CA ALA A 194 -6.46 -11.67 20.15
C ALA A 194 -5.11 -11.65 19.38
N ILE A 195 -4.17 -12.52 19.71
CA ILE A 195 -2.88 -12.67 19.04
C ILE A 195 -2.93 -13.79 18.01
#